data_386699e9c030e804e396d973523afd05
#
_entry.id   386699e9c030e804e396d973523afd05
#
_cell.length_a   1.000
_cell.length_b   1.000
_cell.length_c   1.000
_cell.angle_alpha   90.00
_cell.angle_beta   90.00
_cell.angle_gamma   90.00
#
_symmetry.space_group_name_H-M   'P 1'
#
loop_
_entity.id
_entity.type
_entity.pdbx_description
1 polymer ?
#
loop_
_entity_poly.entity_id
_entity_poly.type
_entity_poly.pdbx_seq_one_letter_code
_entity_poly.pdbx_strand_id
1 'polypeptide(L)'
;MSKIWRRMEWLRAVVVAVICAQWMASAAIAQNYPLKPLRIVVGFPAGSGADFIARMVGQRLAGFLGQQVIVENRTGAAGTIATGVVASAAPDGYMLLQVTAAEAAQPALRSRLPYSLERDFAPISLEAIGTFVLVVHPSVPARDVRQLIALARAQPGKLNYGSSGAGSSPHLAAALLQQMANVKVVEVPYKGATESVTAAVAGEVDFSFPSITAALPLMESGKVKVLAVTSSKRAALLPQVPTVSESGLPGFDRSTWHGLLAPASTPKEIVTTLNALVVKIVNTQEMRDLFNRQGLEAQTNTPEQYATLIKNELAQVTKLIRSTGAKTE
;
A
#
# COMPACT_ATOMS: atom_id res chain seq x y z
N MET A 1 -40.12 52.51 6.94
CA MET A 1 -39.49 51.28 7.46
C MET A 1 -39.94 49.97 6.78
N SER A 2 -41.00 49.91 5.99
CA SER A 2 -41.55 48.64 5.42
C SER A 2 -40.84 48.09 4.17
N LYS A 3 -40.16 48.91 3.35
CA LYS A 3 -39.52 48.48 2.12
C LYS A 3 -38.19 47.78 2.33
N ILE A 4 -37.41 48.11 3.36
CA ILE A 4 -36.13 47.52 3.68
C ILE A 4 -36.32 46.10 4.25
N TRP A 5 -37.35 45.94 5.11
CA TRP A 5 -37.68 44.63 5.71
C TRP A 5 -38.09 43.60 4.63
N ARG A 6 -38.93 43.97 3.68
CA ARG A 6 -39.34 43.10 2.56
C ARG A 6 -38.18 42.73 1.66
N ARG A 7 -37.19 43.62 1.45
CA ARG A 7 -35.96 43.27 0.69
C ARG A 7 -35.07 42.28 1.43
N MET A 8 -34.96 42.36 2.75
CA MET A 8 -34.16 41.39 3.53
C MET A 8 -34.83 40.02 3.56
N GLU A 9 -36.14 39.91 3.61
CA GLU A 9 -36.83 38.61 3.54
C GLU A 9 -36.67 37.95 2.17
N TRP A 10 -36.74 38.73 1.09
CA TRP A 10 -36.48 38.23 -0.28
C TRP A 10 -35.05 37.73 -0.44
N LEU A 11 -34.04 38.42 0.08
CA LEU A 11 -32.64 37.98 0.05
C LEU A 11 -32.44 36.70 0.85
N ARG A 12 -33.08 36.59 2.03
CA ARG A 12 -33.03 35.34 2.81
C ARG A 12 -33.69 34.17 2.08
N ALA A 13 -34.83 34.37 1.46
CA ALA A 13 -35.52 33.34 0.70
C ALA A 13 -34.68 32.87 -0.51
N VAL A 14 -34.02 33.78 -1.22
CA VAL A 14 -33.13 33.46 -2.33
C VAL A 14 -31.90 32.68 -1.86
N VAL A 15 -31.26 33.06 -0.77
CA VAL A 15 -30.11 32.35 -0.20
C VAL A 15 -30.49 30.93 0.23
N VAL A 16 -31.63 30.77 0.92
CA VAL A 16 -32.12 29.43 1.31
C VAL A 16 -32.47 28.59 0.08
N ALA A 17 -33.09 29.17 -0.94
CA ALA A 17 -33.40 28.44 -2.18
C ALA A 17 -32.14 27.98 -2.93
N VAL A 18 -31.07 28.80 -2.97
CA VAL A 18 -29.79 28.46 -3.58
C VAL A 18 -29.12 27.34 -2.82
N ILE A 19 -29.12 27.40 -1.47
CA ILE A 19 -28.55 26.33 -0.60
C ILE A 19 -29.32 25.02 -0.81
N CYS A 20 -30.65 25.07 -0.81
CA CYS A 20 -31.48 23.89 -1.05
C CYS A 20 -31.28 23.30 -2.46
N ALA A 21 -31.11 24.15 -3.49
CA ALA A 21 -30.83 23.72 -4.85
C ALA A 21 -29.45 23.02 -4.97
N GLN A 22 -28.43 23.49 -4.25
CA GLN A 22 -27.11 22.83 -4.19
C GLN A 22 -27.18 21.46 -3.51
N TRP A 23 -27.97 21.33 -2.45
CA TRP A 23 -28.17 20.03 -1.76
C TRP A 23 -28.94 19.03 -2.63
N MET A 24 -29.97 19.48 -3.35
CA MET A 24 -30.70 18.63 -4.29
C MET A 24 -29.86 18.20 -5.50
N ALA A 25 -28.99 19.06 -6.01
CA ALA A 25 -28.08 18.73 -7.11
C ALA A 25 -27.05 17.64 -6.69
N SER A 26 -26.53 17.70 -5.48
CA SER A 26 -25.60 16.69 -4.95
C SER A 26 -26.26 15.31 -4.78
N ALA A 27 -27.52 15.25 -4.32
CA ALA A 27 -28.26 14.01 -4.19
C ALA A 27 -28.62 13.38 -5.54
N ALA A 28 -28.90 14.19 -6.57
CA ALA A 28 -29.22 13.71 -7.91
C ALA A 28 -28.04 13.05 -8.63
N ILE A 29 -26.79 13.48 -8.35
CA ILE A 29 -25.58 12.88 -8.94
C ILE A 29 -25.34 11.48 -8.38
N ALA A 30 -25.61 11.24 -7.09
CA ALA A 30 -25.41 9.95 -6.46
C ALA A 30 -26.43 8.87 -6.90
N GLN A 31 -27.64 9.27 -7.28
CA GLN A 31 -28.68 8.33 -7.74
C GLN A 31 -28.38 7.68 -9.09
N ASN A 32 -27.53 8.27 -9.93
CA ASN A 32 -27.19 7.78 -11.27
C ASN A 32 -25.70 7.42 -11.45
N TYR A 33 -24.96 7.26 -10.37
CA TYR A 33 -23.54 6.86 -10.44
C TYR A 33 -23.40 5.33 -10.51
N PRO A 34 -22.56 4.78 -11.41
CA PRO A 34 -21.81 5.45 -12.48
C PRO A 34 -22.56 5.47 -13.85
N LEU A 35 -22.39 6.54 -14.63
CA LEU A 35 -22.94 6.69 -16.00
C LEU A 35 -21.91 6.45 -17.11
N LYS A 36 -20.62 6.37 -16.77
CA LYS A 36 -19.49 6.19 -17.69
C LYS A 36 -18.45 5.26 -17.08
N PRO A 37 -17.50 4.72 -17.86
CA PRO A 37 -16.43 3.88 -17.33
C PRO A 37 -15.61 4.55 -16.23
N LEU A 38 -15.23 3.75 -15.22
CA LEU A 38 -14.29 4.14 -14.16
C LEU A 38 -12.87 3.83 -14.61
N ARG A 39 -11.89 4.53 -14.01
CA ARG A 39 -10.48 4.25 -14.18
C ARG A 39 -9.84 4.00 -12.81
N ILE A 40 -9.08 2.90 -12.69
CA ILE A 40 -8.19 2.66 -11.56
C ILE A 40 -6.77 2.89 -12.05
N VAL A 41 -6.11 3.93 -11.55
CA VAL A 41 -4.72 4.25 -11.89
C VAL A 41 -3.79 3.53 -10.93
N VAL A 42 -2.79 2.85 -11.48
CA VAL A 42 -1.81 2.04 -10.75
C VAL A 42 -0.42 2.62 -10.97
N GLY A 43 0.32 2.93 -9.89
CA GLY A 43 1.66 3.52 -9.96
C GLY A 43 2.79 2.54 -10.28
N PHE A 44 2.48 1.27 -10.50
CA PHE A 44 3.43 0.17 -10.70
C PHE A 44 3.22 -0.54 -12.04
N PRO A 45 4.24 -1.29 -12.52
CA PRO A 45 4.14 -2.02 -13.78
C PRO A 45 3.01 -3.04 -13.80
N ALA A 46 2.52 -3.35 -15.00
CA ALA A 46 1.61 -4.47 -15.21
C ALA A 46 2.23 -5.78 -14.67
N GLY A 47 1.41 -6.61 -14.04
CA GLY A 47 1.83 -7.84 -13.37
C GLY A 47 2.37 -7.65 -11.95
N SER A 48 2.50 -6.41 -11.45
CA SER A 48 2.79 -6.17 -10.03
C SER A 48 1.60 -6.58 -9.14
N GLY A 49 1.83 -6.76 -7.83
CA GLY A 49 0.75 -7.06 -6.88
C GLY A 49 -0.36 -5.99 -6.88
N ALA A 50 0.00 -4.71 -7.01
CA ALA A 50 -0.97 -3.62 -7.12
C ALA A 50 -1.81 -3.72 -8.41
N ASP A 51 -1.18 -4.01 -9.54
CA ASP A 51 -1.87 -4.20 -10.82
C ASP A 51 -2.81 -5.42 -10.78
N PHE A 52 -2.33 -6.52 -10.20
CA PHE A 52 -3.12 -7.74 -10.01
C PHE A 52 -4.39 -7.44 -9.19
N ILE A 53 -4.26 -6.79 -8.03
CA ILE A 53 -5.40 -6.44 -7.18
C ILE A 53 -6.36 -5.52 -7.92
N ALA A 54 -5.86 -4.44 -8.54
CA ALA A 54 -6.67 -3.49 -9.29
C ALA A 54 -7.50 -4.16 -10.39
N ARG A 55 -6.91 -5.14 -11.13
CA ARG A 55 -7.63 -5.87 -12.18
C ARG A 55 -8.67 -6.82 -11.60
N MET A 56 -8.32 -7.57 -10.54
CA MET A 56 -9.23 -8.53 -9.94
C MET A 56 -10.44 -7.84 -9.28
N VAL A 57 -10.20 -6.76 -8.56
CA VAL A 57 -11.28 -5.95 -7.96
C VAL A 57 -12.04 -5.18 -9.03
N GLY A 58 -11.34 -4.52 -9.98
CA GLY A 58 -11.95 -3.74 -11.05
C GLY A 58 -12.87 -4.55 -11.95
N GLN A 59 -12.49 -5.78 -12.31
CA GLN A 59 -13.35 -6.69 -13.09
C GLN A 59 -14.68 -6.98 -12.39
N ARG A 60 -14.64 -7.21 -11.08
CA ARG A 60 -15.84 -7.51 -10.30
C ARG A 60 -16.66 -6.26 -10.00
N LEU A 61 -16.01 -5.12 -9.77
CA LEU A 61 -16.69 -3.83 -9.67
C LEU A 61 -17.49 -3.52 -10.94
N ALA A 62 -16.93 -3.79 -12.12
CA ALA A 62 -17.63 -3.60 -13.39
C ALA A 62 -18.94 -4.37 -13.45
N GLY A 63 -18.98 -5.61 -12.95
CA GLY A 63 -20.19 -6.43 -12.88
C GLY A 63 -21.27 -5.85 -11.95
N PHE A 64 -20.88 -5.27 -10.80
CA PHE A 64 -21.83 -4.64 -9.87
C PHE A 64 -22.30 -3.25 -10.33
N LEU A 65 -21.44 -2.50 -10.97
CA LEU A 65 -21.69 -1.12 -11.39
C LEU A 65 -22.38 -1.01 -12.76
N GLY A 66 -22.40 -2.09 -13.55
CA GLY A 66 -22.90 -2.07 -14.92
C GLY A 66 -22.10 -1.18 -15.88
N GLN A 67 -20.88 -0.80 -15.47
CA GLN A 67 -19.96 0.06 -16.23
C GLN A 67 -18.57 -0.55 -16.27
N GLN A 68 -17.82 -0.32 -17.33
CA GLN A 68 -16.44 -0.79 -17.43
C GLN A 68 -15.56 -0.15 -16.35
N VAL A 69 -14.60 -0.93 -15.82
CA VAL A 69 -13.53 -0.45 -14.96
C VAL A 69 -12.19 -0.71 -15.66
N ILE A 70 -11.54 0.37 -16.07
CA ILE A 70 -10.29 0.34 -16.84
C ILE A 70 -9.13 0.49 -15.87
N VAL A 71 -8.19 -0.45 -15.88
CA VAL A 71 -6.95 -0.36 -15.11
C VAL A 71 -5.85 0.25 -15.98
N GLU A 72 -5.28 1.36 -15.53
CA GLU A 72 -4.26 2.14 -16.24
C GLU A 72 -2.96 2.19 -15.43
N ASN A 73 -1.87 1.61 -15.96
CA ASN A 73 -0.57 1.66 -15.30
C ASN A 73 0.18 2.95 -15.68
N ARG A 74 0.45 3.82 -14.69
CA ARG A 74 1.27 5.04 -14.80
C ARG A 74 2.47 4.92 -13.90
N THR A 75 3.48 4.21 -14.39
CA THR A 75 4.67 3.89 -13.62
C THR A 75 5.62 5.07 -13.46
N GLY A 76 6.43 5.04 -12.42
CA GLY A 76 7.54 5.95 -12.20
C GLY A 76 7.57 6.56 -10.80
N ALA A 77 8.78 6.87 -10.36
CA ALA A 77 9.06 7.54 -9.09
C ALA A 77 8.36 6.91 -7.88
N ALA A 78 8.36 5.56 -7.80
CA ALA A 78 7.69 4.78 -6.76
C ALA A 78 6.19 5.12 -6.58
N GLY A 79 5.46 5.29 -7.69
CA GLY A 79 4.02 5.55 -7.71
C GLY A 79 3.64 7.03 -7.64
N THR A 80 4.59 7.95 -7.39
CA THR A 80 4.26 9.38 -7.21
C THR A 80 3.64 10.03 -8.45
N ILE A 81 3.96 9.55 -9.65
CA ILE A 81 3.37 10.05 -10.91
C ILE A 81 1.86 9.72 -10.94
N ALA A 82 1.50 8.46 -10.71
CA ALA A 82 0.11 8.03 -10.65
C ALA A 82 -0.68 8.77 -9.57
N THR A 83 -0.09 8.87 -8.38
CA THR A 83 -0.69 9.54 -7.23
C THR A 83 -0.96 11.02 -7.53
N GLY A 84 -0.01 11.73 -8.15
CA GLY A 84 -0.19 13.14 -8.54
C GLY A 84 -1.28 13.34 -9.59
N VAL A 85 -1.40 12.43 -10.55
CA VAL A 85 -2.47 12.46 -11.57
C VAL A 85 -3.84 12.33 -10.93
N VAL A 86 -4.03 11.37 -10.00
CA VAL A 86 -5.33 11.16 -9.34
C VAL A 86 -5.64 12.29 -8.34
N ALA A 87 -4.63 12.81 -7.63
CA ALA A 87 -4.81 13.96 -6.73
C ALA A 87 -5.37 15.20 -7.43
N SER A 88 -5.04 15.35 -8.73
CA SER A 88 -5.49 16.51 -9.56
C SER A 88 -6.75 16.21 -10.39
N ALA A 89 -7.32 15.00 -10.25
CA ALA A 89 -8.49 14.60 -11.01
C ALA A 89 -9.79 15.20 -10.44
N ALA A 90 -10.84 15.22 -11.27
CA ALA A 90 -12.17 15.62 -10.81
C ALA A 90 -12.66 14.69 -9.70
N PRO A 91 -13.24 15.24 -8.61
CA PRO A 91 -13.70 14.44 -7.47
C PRO A 91 -15.11 13.86 -7.74
N ASP A 92 -15.28 13.21 -8.88
CA ASP A 92 -16.56 12.66 -9.36
C ASP A 92 -16.65 11.13 -9.22
N GLY A 93 -15.64 10.48 -8.62
CA GLY A 93 -15.58 9.05 -8.38
C GLY A 93 -15.19 8.21 -9.60
N TYR A 94 -14.91 8.80 -10.77
CA TYR A 94 -14.55 8.05 -11.98
C TYR A 94 -13.06 7.81 -12.16
N MET A 95 -12.21 8.47 -11.38
CA MET A 95 -10.78 8.20 -11.34
C MET A 95 -10.36 7.82 -9.91
N LEU A 96 -9.84 6.62 -9.77
CA LEU A 96 -9.44 6.04 -8.49
C LEU A 96 -7.95 5.72 -8.52
N LEU A 97 -7.30 5.72 -7.37
CA LEU A 97 -5.90 5.34 -7.21
C LEU A 97 -5.80 3.98 -6.51
N GLN A 98 -5.14 3.04 -7.14
CA GLN A 98 -4.64 1.86 -6.44
C GLN A 98 -3.33 2.25 -5.73
N VAL A 99 -3.38 2.40 -4.43
CA VAL A 99 -2.26 2.83 -3.59
C VAL A 99 -1.65 1.65 -2.82
N THR A 100 -0.36 1.77 -2.49
CA THR A 100 0.37 0.79 -1.68
C THR A 100 1.13 1.48 -0.54
N ALA A 101 1.74 0.70 0.34
CA ALA A 101 2.62 1.21 1.39
C ALA A 101 3.84 1.99 0.84
N ALA A 102 4.23 1.78 -0.43
CA ALA A 102 5.38 2.47 -1.02
C ALA A 102 5.12 3.96 -1.23
N GLU A 103 3.89 4.35 -1.60
CA GLU A 103 3.52 5.76 -1.72
C GLU A 103 3.53 6.47 -0.37
N ALA A 104 3.22 5.75 0.72
CA ALA A 104 3.30 6.30 2.08
C ALA A 104 4.75 6.60 2.53
N ALA A 105 5.74 5.99 1.89
CA ALA A 105 7.16 6.28 2.17
C ALA A 105 7.66 7.58 1.49
N GLN A 106 7.01 8.01 0.40
CA GLN A 106 7.51 9.11 -0.43
C GLN A 106 7.61 10.47 0.29
N PRO A 107 6.67 10.87 1.18
CA PRO A 107 6.81 12.13 1.93
C PRO A 107 8.03 12.20 2.84
N ALA A 108 8.54 11.06 3.29
CA ALA A 108 9.76 11.00 4.12
C ALA A 108 11.06 11.06 3.30
N LEU A 109 10.99 10.69 2.02
CA LEU A 109 12.12 10.58 1.11
C LEU A 109 12.30 11.83 0.25
N ARG A 110 11.23 12.52 -0.09
CA ARG A 110 11.22 13.64 -1.04
C ARG A 110 10.91 14.95 -0.33
N SER A 111 11.67 15.98 -0.64
CA SER A 111 11.48 17.33 -0.10
C SER A 111 10.21 18.00 -0.63
N ARG A 112 9.76 17.65 -1.82
CA ARG A 112 8.55 18.20 -2.46
C ARG A 112 7.76 17.11 -3.16
N LEU A 113 6.49 17.01 -2.81
CA LEU A 113 5.49 16.21 -3.51
C LEU A 113 4.34 17.12 -3.94
N PRO A 114 3.75 16.93 -5.15
CA PRO A 114 2.63 17.74 -5.62
C PRO A 114 1.30 17.35 -4.93
N TYR A 115 1.33 16.44 -3.97
CA TYR A 115 0.14 15.92 -3.28
C TYR A 115 0.44 15.54 -1.82
N SER A 116 -0.62 15.34 -1.05
CA SER A 116 -0.61 14.76 0.29
C SER A 116 -1.62 13.61 0.34
N LEU A 117 -1.19 12.42 0.76
CA LEU A 117 -2.10 11.26 0.88
C LEU A 117 -3.22 11.48 1.90
N GLU A 118 -2.98 12.30 2.94
CA GLU A 118 -4.00 12.60 3.96
C GLU A 118 -4.98 13.69 3.54
N ARG A 119 -4.53 14.69 2.76
CA ARG A 119 -5.34 15.86 2.43
C ARG A 119 -6.07 15.73 1.10
N ASP A 120 -5.40 15.15 0.12
CA ASP A 120 -5.84 15.23 -1.28
C ASP A 120 -6.60 13.97 -1.74
N PHE A 121 -6.86 13.03 -0.80
CA PHE A 121 -7.57 11.79 -1.08
C PHE A 121 -8.67 11.47 -0.07
N ALA A 122 -9.72 10.83 -0.56
CA ALA A 122 -10.77 10.18 0.22
C ALA A 122 -10.49 8.66 0.20
N PRO A 123 -10.15 8.05 1.35
CA PRO A 123 -9.97 6.60 1.44
C PRO A 123 -11.26 5.84 1.14
N ILE A 124 -11.18 4.79 0.32
CA ILE A 124 -12.31 3.91 0.03
C ILE A 124 -12.19 2.66 0.90
N SER A 125 -11.18 1.82 0.69
CA SER A 125 -10.94 0.61 1.49
C SER A 125 -9.52 0.11 1.32
N LEU A 126 -8.98 -0.50 2.37
CA LEU A 126 -7.95 -1.52 2.26
C LEU A 126 -8.52 -2.69 1.43
N GLU A 127 -7.67 -3.40 0.70
CA GLU A 127 -8.04 -4.55 -0.12
C GLU A 127 -7.23 -5.78 0.24
N ALA A 128 -5.94 -5.61 0.51
CA ALA A 128 -5.04 -6.70 0.83
C ALA A 128 -3.84 -6.26 1.67
N ILE A 129 -3.33 -7.20 2.44
CA ILE A 129 -2.02 -7.13 3.10
C ILE A 129 -1.08 -8.10 2.38
N GLY A 130 0.11 -7.64 2.03
CA GLY A 130 1.17 -8.47 1.46
C GLY A 130 2.28 -8.72 2.48
N THR A 131 2.78 -9.93 2.52
CA THR A 131 3.84 -10.35 3.44
C THR A 131 5.12 -10.63 2.66
N PHE A 132 6.26 -10.24 3.24
CA PHE A 132 7.59 -10.58 2.77
C PHE A 132 8.18 -11.71 3.63
N VAL A 133 9.21 -12.34 3.11
CA VAL A 133 9.99 -13.33 3.85
C VAL A 133 11.43 -12.86 4.00
N LEU A 134 12.01 -13.03 5.18
CA LEU A 134 13.43 -12.87 5.42
C LEU A 134 14.15 -14.12 4.93
N VAL A 135 14.86 -13.97 3.83
CA VAL A 135 15.68 -15.04 3.25
C VAL A 135 17.16 -14.73 3.41
N VAL A 136 17.98 -15.77 3.60
CA VAL A 136 19.44 -15.66 3.61
C VAL A 136 20.04 -16.61 2.58
N HIS A 137 21.21 -16.24 2.03
CA HIS A 137 22.00 -17.16 1.20
C HIS A 137 22.44 -18.39 2.03
N PRO A 138 22.50 -19.60 1.46
CA PRO A 138 22.87 -20.82 2.19
C PRO A 138 24.23 -20.77 2.91
N SER A 139 25.19 -19.97 2.44
CA SER A 139 26.50 -19.78 3.09
C SER A 139 26.43 -18.98 4.40
N VAL A 140 25.39 -18.19 4.62
CA VAL A 140 25.22 -17.42 5.85
C VAL A 140 25.00 -18.37 7.03
N PRO A 141 25.84 -18.34 8.08
CA PRO A 141 25.75 -19.27 9.21
C PRO A 141 24.65 -18.86 10.21
N ALA A 142 23.42 -18.66 9.68
CA ALA A 142 22.22 -18.38 10.46
C ALA A 142 21.09 -19.32 10.02
N ARG A 143 20.38 -19.92 10.99
CA ARG A 143 19.24 -20.83 10.79
C ARG A 143 17.93 -20.23 11.28
N ASP A 144 17.99 -19.13 11.99
CA ASP A 144 16.85 -18.36 12.50
C ASP A 144 17.22 -16.87 12.65
N VAL A 145 16.24 -16.06 12.98
CA VAL A 145 16.39 -14.60 13.11
C VAL A 145 17.35 -14.23 14.24
N ARG A 146 17.35 -14.97 15.35
CA ARG A 146 18.24 -14.70 16.50
C ARG A 146 19.69 -14.87 16.12
N GLN A 147 20.01 -15.93 15.36
CA GLN A 147 21.36 -16.19 14.87
C GLN A 147 21.81 -15.13 13.86
N LEU A 148 20.91 -14.68 12.95
CA LEU A 148 21.21 -13.58 12.03
C LEU A 148 21.52 -12.27 12.80
N ILE A 149 20.72 -11.95 13.81
CA ILE A 149 20.94 -10.79 14.68
C ILE A 149 22.26 -10.91 15.44
N ALA A 150 22.56 -12.09 16.00
CA ALA A 150 23.82 -12.34 16.70
C ALA A 150 25.04 -12.14 15.78
N LEU A 151 24.95 -12.63 14.54
CA LEU A 151 25.98 -12.43 13.51
C LEU A 151 26.15 -10.95 13.16
N ALA A 152 25.05 -10.22 12.96
CA ALA A 152 25.08 -8.79 12.69
C ALA A 152 25.68 -7.97 13.85
N ARG A 153 25.44 -8.38 15.11
CA ARG A 153 26.05 -7.77 16.30
C ARG A 153 27.54 -8.05 16.43
N ALA A 154 27.95 -9.28 16.11
CA ALA A 154 29.36 -9.66 16.15
C ALA A 154 30.18 -8.96 15.05
N GLN A 155 29.57 -8.61 13.95
CA GLN A 155 30.20 -8.01 12.78
C GLN A 155 29.44 -6.78 12.26
N PRO A 156 29.42 -5.66 13.00
CA PRO A 156 28.66 -4.48 12.63
C PRO A 156 29.06 -3.94 11.24
N GLY A 157 28.09 -3.77 10.35
CA GLY A 157 28.29 -3.25 9.00
C GLY A 157 29.00 -4.23 8.03
N LYS A 158 29.13 -5.50 8.36
CA LYS A 158 29.69 -6.51 7.45
C LYS A 158 28.59 -7.23 6.66
N LEU A 159 27.48 -7.57 7.31
CA LEU A 159 26.34 -8.15 6.61
C LEU A 159 25.69 -7.11 5.69
N ASN A 160 25.37 -7.55 4.51
CA ASN A 160 24.67 -6.73 3.52
C ASN A 160 23.33 -7.34 3.09
N TYR A 161 22.43 -6.48 2.61
CA TYR A 161 21.12 -6.94 2.13
C TYR A 161 20.75 -6.28 0.82
N GLY A 162 20.03 -7.03 -0.01
CA GLY A 162 19.48 -6.52 -1.25
C GLY A 162 18.15 -5.81 -1.05
N SER A 163 17.98 -4.65 -1.68
CA SER A 163 16.74 -3.90 -1.73
C SER A 163 16.40 -3.46 -3.16
N SER A 164 15.21 -2.93 -3.37
CA SER A 164 14.85 -2.21 -4.61
C SER A 164 14.93 -0.69 -4.44
N GLY A 165 15.86 -0.23 -3.60
CA GLY A 165 16.14 1.18 -3.35
C GLY A 165 15.39 1.76 -2.15
N ALA A 166 15.71 3.01 -1.83
CA ALA A 166 15.20 3.73 -0.68
C ALA A 166 13.66 3.78 -0.66
N GLY A 167 13.05 3.48 0.49
CA GLY A 167 11.59 3.43 0.68
C GLY A 167 10.92 2.17 0.17
N SER A 168 11.65 1.26 -0.48
CA SER A 168 11.10 -0.04 -0.85
C SER A 168 10.79 -0.90 0.38
N SER A 169 9.88 -1.85 0.24
CA SER A 169 9.52 -2.75 1.35
C SER A 169 10.72 -3.51 1.93
N PRO A 170 11.67 -4.07 1.12
CA PRO A 170 12.90 -4.64 1.64
C PRO A 170 13.77 -3.65 2.43
N HIS A 171 13.93 -2.41 1.93
CA HIS A 171 14.65 -1.36 2.66
C HIS A 171 13.99 -1.08 4.02
N LEU A 172 12.68 -0.88 4.05
CA LEU A 172 11.96 -0.59 5.29
C LEU A 172 11.95 -1.77 6.27
N ALA A 173 11.90 -3.02 5.77
CA ALA A 173 11.99 -4.20 6.61
C ALA A 173 13.39 -4.32 7.25
N ALA A 174 14.46 -4.11 6.48
CA ALA A 174 15.81 -4.09 7.01
C ALA A 174 16.05 -2.93 7.99
N ALA A 175 15.50 -1.73 7.69
CA ALA A 175 15.58 -0.59 8.59
C ALA A 175 14.90 -0.86 9.94
N LEU A 176 13.72 -1.46 9.93
CA LEU A 176 13.01 -1.86 11.15
C LEU A 176 13.79 -2.92 11.93
N LEU A 177 14.35 -3.91 11.23
CA LEU A 177 15.21 -4.93 11.84
C LEU A 177 16.42 -4.30 12.51
N GLN A 178 17.13 -3.38 11.84
CA GLN A 178 18.27 -2.65 12.40
C GLN A 178 17.88 -1.86 13.65
N GLN A 179 16.76 -1.13 13.59
CA GLN A 179 16.29 -0.30 14.71
C GLN A 179 15.92 -1.17 15.92
N MET A 180 15.13 -2.23 15.72
CA MET A 180 14.65 -3.07 16.83
C MET A 180 15.74 -3.96 17.43
N ALA A 181 16.63 -4.49 16.59
CA ALA A 181 17.73 -5.35 17.06
C ALA A 181 18.96 -4.57 17.51
N ASN A 182 19.03 -3.26 17.28
CA ASN A 182 20.22 -2.41 17.46
C ASN A 182 21.45 -3.02 16.79
N VAL A 183 21.36 -3.28 15.50
CA VAL A 183 22.42 -3.82 14.64
C VAL A 183 22.67 -2.89 13.44
N LYS A 184 23.85 -3.04 12.81
CA LYS A 184 24.20 -2.31 11.59
C LYS A 184 24.41 -3.30 10.44
N VAL A 185 23.62 -3.16 9.37
CA VAL A 185 23.77 -3.88 8.10
C VAL A 185 23.82 -2.91 6.95
N VAL A 186 24.36 -3.31 5.80
CA VAL A 186 24.61 -2.43 4.65
C VAL A 186 23.60 -2.70 3.55
N GLU A 187 22.97 -1.66 3.03
CA GLU A 187 22.08 -1.76 1.87
C GLU A 187 22.88 -1.87 0.57
N VAL A 188 22.46 -2.80 -0.31
CA VAL A 188 22.87 -2.87 -1.70
C VAL A 188 21.61 -2.67 -2.56
N PRO A 189 21.41 -1.47 -3.15
CA PRO A 189 20.23 -1.18 -3.93
C PRO A 189 20.34 -1.74 -5.35
N TYR A 190 19.25 -2.39 -5.81
CA TYR A 190 19.06 -2.89 -7.17
C TYR A 190 17.92 -2.14 -7.86
N LYS A 191 17.79 -2.29 -9.19
CA LYS A 191 16.72 -1.62 -9.96
C LYS A 191 15.33 -2.16 -9.67
N GLY A 192 15.23 -3.38 -9.09
CA GLY A 192 13.95 -4.00 -8.78
C GLY A 192 14.05 -5.19 -7.84
N ALA A 193 12.89 -5.67 -7.37
CA ALA A 193 12.80 -6.79 -6.43
C ALA A 193 13.40 -8.09 -6.99
N THR A 194 13.22 -8.36 -8.28
CA THR A 194 13.76 -9.57 -8.95
C THR A 194 15.29 -9.58 -8.92
N GLU A 195 15.93 -8.46 -9.24
CA GLU A 195 17.41 -8.36 -9.23
C GLU A 195 17.94 -8.55 -7.80
N SER A 196 17.30 -7.91 -6.81
CA SER A 196 17.65 -8.05 -5.39
C SER A 196 17.60 -9.51 -4.90
N VAL A 197 16.57 -10.24 -5.33
CA VAL A 197 16.44 -11.68 -4.97
C VAL A 197 17.48 -12.52 -5.70
N THR A 198 17.75 -12.23 -6.97
CA THR A 198 18.79 -12.92 -7.74
C THR A 198 20.16 -12.73 -7.09
N ALA A 199 20.48 -11.54 -6.62
CA ALA A 199 21.71 -11.26 -5.89
C ALA A 199 21.82 -12.06 -4.59
N ALA A 200 20.71 -12.21 -3.85
CA ALA A 200 20.67 -13.06 -2.66
C ALA A 200 20.88 -14.56 -3.00
N VAL A 201 20.36 -15.03 -4.13
CA VAL A 201 20.60 -16.39 -4.64
C VAL A 201 22.05 -16.62 -5.06
N ALA A 202 22.66 -15.60 -5.67
CA ALA A 202 24.07 -15.64 -6.10
C ALA A 202 25.08 -15.48 -4.96
N GLY A 203 24.62 -15.11 -3.74
CA GLY A 203 25.48 -14.82 -2.61
C GLY A 203 26.22 -13.47 -2.70
N GLU A 204 25.78 -12.58 -3.59
CA GLU A 204 26.30 -11.19 -3.70
C GLU A 204 25.85 -10.36 -2.50
N VAL A 205 24.68 -10.71 -1.93
CA VAL A 205 24.19 -10.17 -0.65
C VAL A 205 23.85 -11.31 0.31
N ASP A 206 23.99 -11.05 1.60
CA ASP A 206 23.79 -12.05 2.66
C ASP A 206 22.32 -12.41 2.83
N PHE A 207 21.43 -11.42 2.72
CA PHE A 207 19.98 -11.60 2.89
C PHE A 207 19.15 -10.61 2.08
N SER A 208 17.84 -10.89 1.98
CA SER A 208 16.87 -10.02 1.34
C SER A 208 15.46 -10.26 1.91
N PHE A 209 14.50 -9.42 1.49
CA PHE A 209 13.09 -9.53 1.86
C PHE A 209 12.20 -9.62 0.61
N PRO A 210 12.21 -10.75 -0.13
CA PRO A 210 11.30 -10.95 -1.25
C PRO A 210 9.84 -11.16 -0.81
N SER A 211 8.90 -11.03 -1.76
CA SER A 211 7.54 -11.53 -1.57
C SER A 211 7.55 -13.05 -1.40
N ILE A 212 6.52 -13.59 -0.74
CA ILE A 212 6.40 -15.05 -0.55
C ILE A 212 6.43 -15.78 -1.88
N THR A 213 5.69 -15.29 -2.88
CA THR A 213 5.60 -15.95 -4.20
C THR A 213 6.94 -15.96 -4.94
N ALA A 214 7.78 -14.94 -4.77
CA ALA A 214 9.12 -14.94 -5.32
C ALA A 214 10.09 -15.87 -4.57
N ALA A 215 9.89 -16.05 -3.27
CA ALA A 215 10.76 -16.88 -2.43
C ALA A 215 10.45 -18.37 -2.50
N LEU A 216 9.19 -18.77 -2.68
CA LEU A 216 8.75 -20.17 -2.66
C LEU A 216 9.59 -21.10 -3.55
N PRO A 217 9.74 -20.85 -4.86
CA PRO A 217 10.51 -21.75 -5.74
C PRO A 217 12.01 -21.77 -5.39
N LEU A 218 12.52 -20.69 -4.78
CA LEU A 218 13.93 -20.61 -4.36
C LEU A 218 14.17 -21.37 -3.06
N MET A 219 13.20 -21.36 -2.16
CA MET A 219 13.20 -22.15 -0.93
C MET A 219 13.12 -23.65 -1.24
N GLU A 220 12.17 -24.05 -2.10
CA GLU A 220 11.99 -25.45 -2.50
C GLU A 220 13.22 -26.03 -3.21
N SER A 221 13.90 -25.20 -4.01
CA SER A 221 15.15 -25.59 -4.69
C SER A 221 16.41 -25.46 -3.81
N GLY A 222 16.26 -25.05 -2.53
CA GLY A 222 17.37 -24.88 -1.61
C GLY A 222 18.32 -23.72 -1.93
N LYS A 223 17.96 -22.84 -2.86
CA LYS A 223 18.78 -21.69 -3.27
C LYS A 223 18.83 -20.59 -2.21
N VAL A 224 17.86 -20.53 -1.32
CA VAL A 224 17.84 -19.65 -0.15
C VAL A 224 17.29 -20.39 1.06
N LYS A 225 17.66 -19.94 2.27
CA LYS A 225 17.03 -20.36 3.53
C LYS A 225 16.02 -19.30 3.95
N VAL A 226 14.78 -19.68 4.21
CA VAL A 226 13.75 -18.78 4.77
C VAL A 226 13.85 -18.84 6.29
N LEU A 227 14.04 -17.68 6.94
CA LEU A 227 14.16 -17.58 8.41
C LEU A 227 12.85 -17.20 9.07
N ALA A 228 12.07 -16.29 8.47
CA ALA A 228 10.82 -15.79 9.05
C ALA A 228 9.98 -15.05 8.01
N VAL A 229 8.68 -14.84 8.30
CA VAL A 229 7.82 -13.88 7.60
C VAL A 229 7.82 -12.53 8.33
N THR A 230 7.63 -11.44 7.59
CA THR A 230 7.72 -10.07 8.12
C THR A 230 6.43 -9.55 8.75
N SER A 231 5.32 -10.25 8.54
CA SER A 231 4.01 -9.92 9.10
C SER A 231 3.90 -10.25 10.59
N SER A 232 2.94 -9.61 11.28
CA SER A 232 2.63 -9.89 12.70
C SER A 232 2.06 -11.29 12.94
N LYS A 233 1.52 -11.92 11.89
CA LYS A 233 0.99 -13.30 11.90
C LYS A 233 1.70 -14.12 10.84
N ARG A 234 1.72 -15.46 11.04
CA ARG A 234 2.25 -16.38 10.04
C ARG A 234 1.42 -16.31 8.76
N ALA A 235 2.09 -16.41 7.62
CA ALA A 235 1.43 -16.38 6.32
C ALA A 235 0.73 -17.72 6.01
N ALA A 236 -0.45 -17.67 5.42
CA ALA A 236 -1.22 -18.86 5.06
C ALA A 236 -0.48 -19.79 4.10
N LEU A 237 0.33 -19.24 3.18
CA LEU A 237 1.17 -20.03 2.26
C LEU A 237 2.39 -20.69 2.94
N LEU A 238 2.79 -20.20 4.11
CA LEU A 238 3.98 -20.68 4.84
C LEU A 238 3.67 -20.86 6.34
N PRO A 239 2.67 -21.66 6.72
CA PRO A 239 2.22 -21.77 8.11
C PRO A 239 3.28 -22.31 9.06
N GLN A 240 4.26 -23.05 8.55
CA GLN A 240 5.41 -23.59 9.30
C GLN A 240 6.50 -22.54 9.54
N VAL A 241 6.56 -21.44 8.77
CA VAL A 241 7.58 -20.39 8.91
C VAL A 241 7.14 -19.42 10.00
N PRO A 242 7.96 -19.19 11.04
CA PRO A 242 7.62 -18.27 12.12
C PRO A 242 7.65 -16.82 11.62
N THR A 243 7.04 -15.92 12.38
CA THR A 243 7.22 -14.47 12.17
C THR A 243 8.55 -13.99 12.73
N VAL A 244 9.05 -12.84 12.25
CA VAL A 244 10.21 -12.17 12.86
C VAL A 244 9.93 -11.83 14.32
N SER A 245 8.67 -11.48 14.63
CA SER A 245 8.22 -11.22 16.01
C SER A 245 8.35 -12.44 16.93
N GLU A 246 7.89 -13.61 16.47
CA GLU A 246 8.06 -14.89 17.20
C GLU A 246 9.52 -15.29 17.34
N SER A 247 10.37 -14.88 16.41
CA SER A 247 11.76 -15.31 16.27
C SER A 247 12.79 -14.42 16.96
N GLY A 248 12.35 -13.48 17.83
CA GLY A 248 13.28 -12.73 18.69
C GLY A 248 13.19 -11.22 18.62
N LEU A 249 12.27 -10.64 17.80
CA LEU A 249 11.98 -9.21 17.78
C LEU A 249 10.48 -8.97 18.05
N PRO A 250 10.00 -9.11 19.28
CA PRO A 250 8.59 -8.92 19.61
C PRO A 250 8.05 -7.58 19.12
N GLY A 251 6.89 -7.60 18.44
CA GLY A 251 6.28 -6.42 17.86
C GLY A 251 6.81 -6.04 16.47
N PHE A 252 7.72 -6.82 15.90
CA PHE A 252 8.10 -6.62 14.49
C PHE A 252 6.90 -6.93 13.59
N ASP A 253 6.50 -5.94 12.80
CA ASP A 253 5.53 -6.07 11.71
C ASP A 253 5.94 -5.13 10.58
N ARG A 254 6.29 -5.69 9.44
CA ARG A 254 6.57 -4.94 8.22
C ARG A 254 5.92 -5.64 7.03
N SER A 255 4.63 -5.49 6.95
CA SER A 255 3.82 -5.90 5.81
C SER A 255 3.69 -4.74 4.81
N THR A 256 3.38 -5.05 3.56
CA THR A 256 2.84 -4.05 2.64
C THR A 256 1.31 -4.10 2.69
N TRP A 257 0.67 -3.03 2.27
CA TRP A 257 -0.77 -2.98 2.13
C TRP A 257 -1.14 -2.38 0.77
N HIS A 258 -2.32 -2.72 0.31
CA HIS A 258 -2.90 -2.29 -0.95
C HIS A 258 -4.34 -1.83 -0.70
N GLY A 259 -4.74 -0.75 -1.34
CA GLY A 259 -6.10 -0.26 -1.20
C GLY A 259 -6.45 0.80 -2.21
N LEU A 260 -7.70 1.22 -2.18
CA LEU A 260 -8.30 2.11 -3.15
C LEU A 260 -8.60 3.48 -2.55
N LEU A 261 -8.20 4.54 -3.25
CA LEU A 261 -8.46 5.93 -2.89
C LEU A 261 -9.21 6.63 -4.03
N ALA A 262 -10.00 7.66 -3.68
CA ALA A 262 -10.56 8.63 -4.60
C ALA A 262 -9.99 10.03 -4.32
N PRO A 263 -10.14 11.04 -5.22
CA PRO A 263 -9.84 12.44 -4.89
C PRO A 263 -10.63 12.95 -3.68
N ALA A 264 -10.03 13.82 -2.87
CA ALA A 264 -10.52 14.21 -1.52
C ALA A 264 -11.98 14.70 -1.47
N SER A 265 -12.43 15.46 -2.46
CA SER A 265 -13.80 16.03 -2.47
C SER A 265 -14.83 15.12 -3.16
N THR A 266 -14.51 13.82 -3.38
CA THR A 266 -15.47 12.86 -3.92
C THR A 266 -16.68 12.74 -2.99
N PRO A 267 -17.92 12.82 -3.51
CA PRO A 267 -19.13 12.75 -2.68
C PRO A 267 -19.13 11.51 -1.76
N LYS A 268 -19.53 11.71 -0.51
CA LYS A 268 -19.50 10.66 0.52
C LYS A 268 -20.33 9.43 0.13
N GLU A 269 -21.43 9.64 -0.56
CA GLU A 269 -22.32 8.59 -1.06
C GLU A 269 -21.60 7.68 -2.07
N ILE A 270 -20.76 8.27 -2.94
CA ILE A 270 -19.93 7.51 -3.91
C ILE A 270 -18.85 6.70 -3.17
N VAL A 271 -18.15 7.33 -2.21
CA VAL A 271 -17.14 6.64 -1.40
C VAL A 271 -17.76 5.47 -0.62
N THR A 272 -18.92 5.69 0.00
CA THR A 272 -19.64 4.64 0.75
C THR A 272 -20.09 3.50 -0.17
N THR A 273 -20.62 3.82 -1.35
CA THR A 273 -21.03 2.81 -2.34
C THR A 273 -19.83 1.99 -2.81
N LEU A 274 -18.72 2.62 -3.17
CA LEU A 274 -17.50 1.92 -3.59
C LEU A 274 -16.91 1.08 -2.45
N ASN A 275 -16.88 1.61 -1.22
CA ASN A 275 -16.44 0.83 -0.05
C ASN A 275 -17.28 -0.43 0.13
N ALA A 276 -18.60 -0.31 0.14
CA ALA A 276 -19.50 -1.46 0.31
C ALA A 276 -19.27 -2.54 -0.77
N LEU A 277 -19.07 -2.12 -2.03
CA LEU A 277 -18.80 -3.04 -3.13
C LEU A 277 -17.41 -3.69 -3.00
N VAL A 278 -16.36 -2.93 -2.69
CA VAL A 278 -15.00 -3.47 -2.47
C VAL A 278 -15.01 -4.48 -1.33
N VAL A 279 -15.63 -4.14 -0.19
CA VAL A 279 -15.77 -5.05 0.96
C VAL A 279 -16.50 -6.34 0.56
N LYS A 280 -17.61 -6.23 -0.19
CA LYS A 280 -18.36 -7.39 -0.68
C LYS A 280 -17.51 -8.27 -1.60
N ILE A 281 -16.76 -7.66 -2.53
CA ILE A 281 -15.93 -8.37 -3.52
C ILE A 281 -14.76 -9.07 -2.84
N VAL A 282 -13.97 -8.34 -2.07
CA VAL A 282 -12.73 -8.84 -1.48
C VAL A 282 -12.99 -9.95 -0.45
N ASN A 283 -14.13 -9.91 0.23
CA ASN A 283 -14.49 -10.92 1.23
C ASN A 283 -15.12 -12.21 0.65
N THR A 284 -15.29 -12.32 -0.67
CA THR A 284 -15.70 -13.59 -1.29
C THR A 284 -14.62 -14.67 -1.14
N GLN A 285 -15.01 -15.94 -1.02
CA GLN A 285 -14.04 -17.03 -0.93
C GLN A 285 -13.13 -17.08 -2.16
N GLU A 286 -13.71 -16.85 -3.35
CA GLU A 286 -12.96 -16.79 -4.61
C GLU A 286 -11.81 -15.75 -4.55
N MET A 287 -12.10 -14.51 -4.08
CA MET A 287 -11.08 -13.46 -3.98
C MET A 287 -10.02 -13.77 -2.92
N ARG A 288 -10.42 -14.31 -1.78
CA ARG A 288 -9.49 -14.78 -0.75
C ARG A 288 -8.53 -15.83 -1.29
N ASP A 289 -9.04 -16.81 -2.03
CA ASP A 289 -8.22 -17.86 -2.64
C ASP A 289 -7.29 -17.30 -3.72
N LEU A 290 -7.78 -16.35 -4.53
CA LEU A 290 -6.98 -15.65 -5.54
C LEU A 290 -5.83 -14.87 -4.88
N PHE A 291 -6.12 -14.11 -3.84
CA PHE A 291 -5.11 -13.31 -3.12
C PHE A 291 -4.12 -14.22 -2.41
N ASN A 292 -4.58 -15.26 -1.72
CA ASN A 292 -3.70 -16.21 -1.04
C ASN A 292 -2.68 -16.85 -1.99
N ARG A 293 -3.10 -17.23 -3.21
CA ARG A 293 -2.15 -17.76 -4.23
C ARG A 293 -1.06 -16.77 -4.62
N GLN A 294 -1.28 -15.47 -4.39
CA GLN A 294 -0.31 -14.40 -4.64
C GLN A 294 0.46 -13.97 -3.38
N GLY A 295 0.32 -14.69 -2.27
CA GLY A 295 0.94 -14.31 -0.99
C GLY A 295 0.34 -13.06 -0.37
N LEU A 296 -0.88 -12.74 -0.74
CA LEU A 296 -1.67 -11.62 -0.23
C LEU A 296 -2.76 -12.15 0.70
N GLU A 297 -3.04 -11.46 1.78
CA GLU A 297 -4.18 -11.71 2.66
C GLU A 297 -5.29 -10.71 2.36
N ALA A 298 -6.47 -11.19 2.01
CA ALA A 298 -7.64 -10.35 1.79
C ALA A 298 -8.07 -9.69 3.09
N GLN A 299 -8.06 -8.37 3.14
CA GLN A 299 -8.44 -7.61 4.31
C GLN A 299 -9.08 -6.29 3.89
N THR A 300 -10.26 -5.99 4.47
CA THR A 300 -11.02 -4.76 4.18
C THR A 300 -11.29 -3.98 5.46
N ASN A 301 -11.63 -2.71 5.30
CA ASN A 301 -11.98 -1.82 6.41
C ASN A 301 -12.95 -0.72 5.95
N THR A 302 -13.42 0.10 6.91
CA THR A 302 -14.19 1.30 6.57
C THR A 302 -13.27 2.42 6.07
N PRO A 303 -13.82 3.44 5.38
CA PRO A 303 -13.04 4.60 4.96
C PRO A 303 -12.28 5.27 6.10
N GLU A 304 -12.88 5.40 7.28
CA GLU A 304 -12.29 6.02 8.48
C GLU A 304 -11.15 5.17 9.06
N GLN A 305 -11.33 3.85 9.09
CA GLN A 305 -10.29 2.92 9.52
C GLN A 305 -9.11 2.95 8.54
N TYR A 306 -9.39 3.06 7.22
CA TYR A 306 -8.35 3.14 6.22
C TYR A 306 -7.60 4.48 6.28
N ALA A 307 -8.29 5.60 6.51
CA ALA A 307 -7.65 6.89 6.80
C ALA A 307 -6.70 6.81 7.99
N THR A 308 -7.12 6.14 9.06
CA THR A 308 -6.31 5.94 10.26
C THR A 308 -5.08 5.08 9.97
N LEU A 309 -5.22 4.02 9.18
CA LEU A 309 -4.11 3.17 8.75
C LEU A 309 -3.08 3.99 7.98
N ILE A 310 -3.50 4.77 6.97
CA ILE A 310 -2.61 5.62 6.16
C ILE A 310 -1.86 6.62 7.03
N LYS A 311 -2.55 7.30 7.93
CA LYS A 311 -1.95 8.27 8.86
C LYS A 311 -0.88 7.64 9.76
N ASN A 312 -1.19 6.48 10.32
CA ASN A 312 -0.26 5.75 11.19
C ASN A 312 0.97 5.28 10.40
N GLU A 313 0.76 4.76 9.19
CA GLU A 313 1.83 4.33 8.29
C GLU A 313 2.76 5.48 7.93
N LEU A 314 2.21 6.63 7.52
CA LEU A 314 2.99 7.84 7.22
C LEU A 314 3.88 8.25 8.41
N ALA A 315 3.33 8.25 9.61
CA ALA A 315 4.08 8.61 10.83
C ALA A 315 5.20 7.59 11.13
N GLN A 316 4.88 6.29 11.08
CA GLN A 316 5.83 5.22 11.36
C GLN A 316 6.97 5.18 10.34
N VAL A 317 6.64 5.23 9.04
CA VAL A 317 7.62 5.19 7.97
C VAL A 317 8.50 6.44 7.96
N THR A 318 7.93 7.62 8.25
CA THR A 318 8.72 8.85 8.40
C THR A 318 9.75 8.73 9.52
N LYS A 319 9.36 8.19 10.67
CA LYS A 319 10.28 7.96 11.79
C LYS A 319 11.37 6.96 11.41
N LEU A 320 10.98 5.87 10.74
CA LEU A 320 11.90 4.80 10.33
C LEU A 320 12.93 5.31 9.31
N ILE A 321 12.48 6.00 8.24
CA ILE A 321 13.39 6.53 7.20
C ILE A 321 14.35 7.55 7.78
N ARG A 322 13.89 8.42 8.69
CA ARG A 322 14.78 9.39 9.38
C ARG A 322 15.88 8.69 10.16
N SER A 323 15.62 7.52 10.75
CA SER A 323 16.62 6.76 11.50
C SER A 323 17.68 6.11 10.62
N THR A 324 17.41 5.88 9.33
CA THR A 324 18.39 5.31 8.38
C THR A 324 19.25 6.36 7.71
N GLY A 325 18.86 7.65 7.78
CA GLY A 325 19.51 8.74 7.04
C GLY A 325 19.25 8.71 5.52
N ALA A 326 18.40 7.80 5.05
CA ALA A 326 18.05 7.69 3.63
C ALA A 326 17.27 8.94 3.18
N LYS A 327 17.73 9.56 2.10
CA LYS A 327 17.04 10.65 1.38
C LYS A 327 17.12 10.35 -0.11
N THR A 328 16.05 10.66 -0.83
CA THR A 328 16.09 10.82 -2.28
C THR A 328 16.16 12.33 -2.56
N GLU A 329 16.90 12.72 -3.58
CA GLU A 329 16.95 14.12 -4.05
C GLU A 329 15.59 14.60 -4.59
#